data_739af6057524516120755cc53222dc1d
#
_entry.id   739af6057524516120755cc53222dc1d
#
_cell.length_a   1.000
_cell.length_b   1.000
_cell.length_c   1.000
_cell.angle_alpha   90.00
_cell.angle_beta   90.00
_cell.angle_gamma   90.00
#
_symmetry.space_group_name_H-M   'P 1'
#
loop_
_entity.id
_entity.type
_entity.pdbx_description
1 polymer ?
#
loop_
_entity_poly.entity_id
_entity_poly.type
_entity_poly.pdbx_seq_one_letter_code
_entity_poly.pdbx_strand_id
1 'polypeptide(L)'
;MGLFDMVKGSLPVSGDAYNGDIITQIKAAVLDLTRTTEIRIEGVVSITIDDQTHQVIDNSTIEDELVITAISTWCNMRIGNPPNYDKLHEAYNEIKGSLRLSSHYNGGAERCEC
;
A
#
# COMPACT_ATOMS: atom_id res chain seq x y z
N MET A 1 -8.00 -3.76 -13.16
CA MET A 1 -8.28 -2.81 -12.08
C MET A 1 -6.97 -2.26 -11.56
N GLY A 2 -6.90 -0.95 -11.41
CA GLY A 2 -5.65 -0.31 -10.97
C GLY A 2 -5.45 -0.36 -9.46
N LEU A 3 -4.23 -0.05 -9.04
CA LEU A 3 -3.88 -0.02 -7.63
C LEU A 3 -4.79 0.93 -6.85
N PHE A 4 -5.02 2.13 -7.38
CA PHE A 4 -5.86 3.12 -6.72
C PHE A 4 -7.27 2.56 -6.46
N ASP A 5 -7.88 1.94 -7.46
CA ASP A 5 -9.23 1.41 -7.34
C ASP A 5 -9.29 0.29 -6.30
N MET A 6 -8.27 -0.57 -6.28
CA MET A 6 -8.23 -1.67 -5.32
C MET A 6 -8.11 -1.14 -3.89
N VAL A 7 -7.24 -0.15 -3.69
CA VAL A 7 -7.05 0.44 -2.36
C VAL A 7 -8.31 1.17 -1.93
N LYS A 8 -8.84 2.03 -2.80
CA LYS A 8 -10.04 2.80 -2.48
C LYS A 8 -11.22 1.90 -2.16
N GLY A 9 -11.34 0.78 -2.88
CA GLY A 9 -12.42 -0.15 -2.65
C GLY A 9 -12.39 -0.80 -1.27
N SER A 10 -11.24 -0.82 -0.62
CA SER A 10 -11.10 -1.37 0.72
C SER A 10 -11.35 -0.35 1.82
N LEU A 11 -11.53 0.92 1.45
CA LEU A 11 -11.69 2.01 2.43
C LEU A 11 -13.17 2.31 2.68
N PRO A 12 -13.51 2.80 3.89
CA PRO A 12 -14.89 3.15 4.21
C PRO A 12 -15.27 4.55 3.73
N VAL A 13 -14.75 4.94 2.56
CA VAL A 13 -15.02 6.25 1.98
C VAL A 13 -15.54 6.07 0.56
N SER A 14 -16.30 7.05 0.11
CA SER A 14 -16.83 7.05 -1.25
C SER A 14 -16.75 8.46 -1.82
N GLY A 15 -16.98 8.56 -3.14
CA GLY A 15 -16.86 9.84 -3.82
C GLY A 15 -15.42 10.25 -4.02
N ASP A 16 -15.21 11.49 -4.42
CA ASP A 16 -13.90 11.96 -4.84
C ASP A 16 -13.18 12.84 -3.82
N ALA A 17 -13.82 13.11 -2.68
CA ALA A 17 -13.27 14.04 -1.70
C ALA A 17 -11.93 13.58 -1.14
N TYR A 18 -11.71 12.27 -1.05
CA TYR A 18 -10.51 11.71 -0.45
C TYR A 18 -9.48 11.24 -1.48
N ASN A 19 -9.72 11.44 -2.77
CA ASN A 19 -8.81 10.90 -3.80
C ASN A 19 -7.38 11.38 -3.62
N GLY A 20 -7.18 12.67 -3.35
CA GLY A 20 -5.83 13.19 -3.13
C GLY A 20 -5.16 12.58 -1.92
N ASP A 21 -5.92 12.44 -0.83
CA ASP A 21 -5.40 11.85 0.41
C ASP A 21 -5.05 10.37 0.20
N ILE A 22 -5.89 9.64 -0.54
CA ILE A 22 -5.64 8.23 -0.83
C ILE A 22 -4.34 8.08 -1.60
N ILE A 23 -4.14 8.91 -2.63
CA ILE A 23 -2.93 8.86 -3.43
C ILE A 23 -1.70 9.15 -2.58
N THR A 24 -1.79 10.18 -1.72
CA THR A 24 -0.69 10.54 -0.83
C THR A 24 -0.34 9.38 0.10
N GLN A 25 -1.36 8.73 0.66
CA GLN A 25 -1.13 7.63 1.59
C GLN A 25 -0.61 6.38 0.89
N ILE A 26 -1.03 6.12 -0.34
CA ILE A 26 -0.48 5.01 -1.11
C ILE A 26 1.04 5.19 -1.26
N LYS A 27 1.46 6.39 -1.64
CA LYS A 27 2.89 6.68 -1.80
C LYS A 27 3.63 6.57 -0.48
N ALA A 28 3.02 7.05 0.60
CA ALA A 28 3.61 6.96 1.93
C ALA A 28 3.76 5.51 2.37
N ALA A 29 2.77 4.67 2.07
CA ALA A 29 2.80 3.25 2.42
C ALA A 29 3.96 2.54 1.73
N VAL A 30 4.13 2.80 0.43
CA VAL A 30 5.23 2.18 -0.33
C VAL A 30 6.57 2.61 0.26
N LEU A 31 6.70 3.90 0.60
CA LEU A 31 7.92 4.40 1.21
C LEU A 31 8.19 3.74 2.55
N ASP A 32 7.16 3.60 3.39
CA ASP A 32 7.31 2.95 4.69
C ASP A 32 7.73 1.49 4.52
N LEU A 33 7.09 0.77 3.60
CA LEU A 33 7.42 -0.63 3.36
C LEU A 33 8.88 -0.80 2.94
N THR A 34 9.35 0.04 2.01
CA THR A 34 10.72 -0.09 1.51
C THR A 34 11.74 0.31 2.57
N ARG A 35 11.41 1.27 3.43
CA ARG A 35 12.35 1.76 4.45
C ARG A 35 12.40 0.87 5.68
N THR A 36 11.25 0.36 6.13
CA THR A 36 11.21 -0.38 7.39
C THR A 36 11.45 -1.88 7.22
N THR A 37 11.11 -2.43 6.06
CA THR A 37 11.33 -3.85 5.81
C THR A 37 12.58 -4.11 4.98
N GLU A 38 13.10 -3.08 4.36
CA GLU A 38 14.27 -3.17 3.46
C GLU A 38 14.03 -4.12 2.30
N ILE A 39 12.77 -4.34 1.95
CA ILE A 39 12.43 -5.18 0.80
C ILE A 39 12.44 -4.35 -0.46
N ARG A 40 12.60 -5.05 -1.58
CA ARG A 40 12.51 -4.42 -2.89
C ARG A 40 11.14 -4.74 -3.48
N ILE A 41 10.30 -3.73 -3.59
CA ILE A 41 8.97 -3.89 -4.15
C ILE A 41 9.06 -3.90 -5.67
N GLU A 42 8.52 -4.93 -6.30
CA GLU A 42 8.46 -4.99 -7.75
C GLU A 42 7.30 -4.13 -8.24
N GLY A 43 7.59 -3.34 -9.26
CA GLY A 43 6.61 -2.42 -9.80
C GLY A 43 6.76 -1.04 -9.20
N VAL A 44 5.97 -0.12 -9.70
CA VAL A 44 6.01 1.27 -9.26
C VAL A 44 4.60 1.78 -9.02
N VAL A 45 4.50 2.81 -8.18
CA VAL A 45 3.26 3.55 -7.98
C VAL A 45 3.32 4.77 -8.88
N SER A 46 2.35 4.91 -9.76
CA SER A 46 2.24 6.06 -10.65
C SER A 46 0.77 6.46 -10.72
N ILE A 47 0.37 7.38 -9.87
CA ILE A 47 -1.02 7.83 -9.77
C ILE A 47 -1.04 9.35 -9.76
N THR A 48 -1.85 9.92 -10.64
CA THR A 48 -2.02 11.38 -10.71
C THR A 48 -3.49 11.72 -10.86
N ILE A 49 -3.81 12.99 -10.65
CA ILE A 49 -5.17 13.50 -10.86
C ILE A 49 -5.10 14.52 -11.97
N ASP A 50 -5.96 14.36 -12.97
CA ASP A 50 -6.05 15.31 -14.08
C ASP A 50 -6.65 16.63 -13.58
N ASP A 51 -5.94 17.73 -13.80
CA ASP A 51 -6.37 19.04 -13.30
C ASP A 51 -7.67 19.52 -13.95
N GLN A 52 -7.96 19.08 -15.17
CA GLN A 52 -9.14 19.53 -15.89
C GLN A 52 -10.36 18.68 -15.62
N THR A 53 -10.21 17.37 -15.61
CA THR A 53 -11.32 16.44 -15.44
C THR A 53 -11.47 15.93 -14.02
N HIS A 54 -10.45 16.13 -13.19
CA HIS A 54 -10.37 15.61 -11.82
C HIS A 54 -10.42 14.09 -11.77
N GLN A 55 -10.11 13.44 -12.88
CA GLN A 55 -10.07 11.98 -12.92
C GLN A 55 -8.72 11.46 -12.45
N VAL A 56 -8.75 10.32 -11.78
CA VAL A 56 -7.53 9.65 -11.33
C VAL A 56 -6.94 8.87 -12.50
N ILE A 57 -5.66 9.10 -12.75
CA ILE A 57 -4.92 8.37 -13.77
C ILE A 57 -3.94 7.48 -13.06
N ASP A 58 -4.12 6.17 -13.17
CA ASP A 58 -3.33 5.18 -12.43
C ASP A 58 -2.56 4.30 -13.41
N ASN A 59 -1.26 4.50 -13.46
CA ASN A 59 -0.35 3.70 -14.28
C ASN A 59 0.57 2.82 -13.41
N SER A 60 0.13 2.54 -12.19
CA SER A 60 0.90 1.71 -11.28
C SER A 60 1.04 0.28 -11.80
N THR A 61 2.17 -0.33 -11.52
CA THR A 61 2.48 -1.68 -12.00
C THR A 61 2.63 -2.70 -10.88
N ILE A 62 2.31 -2.33 -9.64
CA ILE A 62 2.39 -3.24 -8.51
C ILE A 62 1.29 -4.28 -8.61
N GLU A 63 1.66 -5.57 -8.56
CA GLU A 63 0.70 -6.67 -8.69
C GLU A 63 0.72 -7.64 -7.51
N ASP A 64 1.72 -7.53 -6.63
CA ASP A 64 1.84 -8.44 -5.49
C ASP A 64 0.71 -8.18 -4.48
N GLU A 65 -0.06 -9.23 -4.19
CA GLU A 65 -1.22 -9.11 -3.32
C GLU A 65 -0.85 -8.72 -1.89
N LEU A 66 0.28 -9.21 -1.37
CA LEU A 66 0.72 -8.85 -0.03
C LEU A 66 1.06 -7.37 0.04
N VAL A 67 1.74 -6.85 -0.98
CA VAL A 67 2.08 -5.44 -1.03
C VAL A 67 0.81 -4.60 -1.13
N ILE A 68 -0.13 -5.01 -1.98
CA ILE A 68 -1.40 -4.29 -2.14
C ILE A 68 -2.18 -4.29 -0.83
N THR A 69 -2.22 -5.44 -0.14
CA THR A 69 -2.91 -5.55 1.14
C THR A 69 -2.26 -4.65 2.18
N ALA A 70 -0.93 -4.60 2.20
CA ALA A 70 -0.21 -3.72 3.13
C ALA A 70 -0.55 -2.25 2.86
N ILE A 71 -0.57 -1.86 1.59
CA ILE A 71 -0.90 -0.49 1.21
C ILE A 71 -2.33 -0.16 1.62
N SER A 72 -3.27 -1.08 1.37
CA SER A 72 -4.67 -0.88 1.73
C SER A 72 -4.84 -0.74 3.25
N THR A 73 -4.15 -1.58 4.01
CA THR A 73 -4.21 -1.53 5.47
C THR A 73 -3.65 -0.21 5.99
N TRP A 74 -2.53 0.24 5.43
CA TRP A 74 -1.95 1.54 5.79
C TRP A 74 -2.95 2.66 5.54
N CYS A 75 -3.59 2.65 4.37
CA CYS A 75 -4.56 3.69 4.03
C CYS A 75 -5.75 3.67 4.97
N ASN A 76 -6.21 2.47 5.35
CA ASN A 76 -7.31 2.33 6.30
C ASN A 76 -6.95 2.92 7.66
N MET A 77 -5.69 2.81 8.09
CA MET A 77 -5.26 3.40 9.34
C MET A 77 -5.25 4.92 9.31
N ARG A 78 -4.99 5.49 8.14
CA ARG A 78 -4.73 6.93 8.01
C ARG A 78 -5.93 7.73 7.53
N ILE A 79 -6.89 7.08 6.89
CA ILE A 79 -8.03 7.77 6.30
C ILE A 79 -9.29 7.35 7.03
N GLY A 80 -10.09 8.32 7.47
CA GLY A 80 -11.39 8.04 8.06
C GLY A 80 -11.39 7.73 9.56
N ASN A 81 -10.26 7.85 10.25
CA ASN A 81 -10.17 7.63 11.70
C ASN A 81 -10.87 6.33 12.14
N PRO A 82 -10.39 5.16 11.71
CA PRO A 82 -11.09 3.91 12.01
C PRO A 82 -11.09 3.60 13.51
N PRO A 83 -12.19 3.08 14.06
CA PRO A 83 -12.25 2.72 15.47
C PRO A 83 -11.37 1.53 15.83
N ASN A 84 -10.96 0.75 14.84
CA ASN A 84 -10.11 -0.42 15.05
C ASN A 84 -8.66 -0.18 14.62
N TYR A 85 -8.18 1.05 14.84
CA TYR A 85 -6.82 1.43 14.45
C TYR A 85 -5.77 0.44 14.94
N ASP A 86 -5.86 0.05 16.21
CA ASP A 86 -4.84 -0.84 16.81
C ASP A 86 -4.79 -2.19 16.09
N LYS A 87 -5.94 -2.73 15.71
CA LYS A 87 -5.99 -4.00 14.98
C LYS A 87 -5.42 -3.86 13.59
N LEU A 88 -5.70 -2.73 12.94
CA LEU A 88 -5.14 -2.47 11.61
C LEU A 88 -3.63 -2.32 11.69
N HIS A 89 -3.13 -1.67 12.73
CA HIS A 89 -1.71 -1.49 12.91
C HIS A 89 -1.01 -2.85 13.11
N GLU A 90 -1.61 -3.73 13.91
CA GLU A 90 -1.08 -5.07 14.09
C GLU A 90 -1.07 -5.85 12.79
N ALA A 91 -2.18 -5.78 12.04
CA ALA A 91 -2.26 -6.46 10.75
C ALA A 91 -1.19 -5.96 9.78
N TYR A 92 -0.98 -4.65 9.75
CA TYR A 92 0.05 -4.07 8.91
C TYR A 92 1.43 -4.60 9.28
N ASN A 93 1.74 -4.64 10.56
CA ASN A 93 3.02 -5.16 11.04
C ASN A 93 3.20 -6.64 10.71
N GLU A 94 2.12 -7.43 10.78
CA GLU A 94 2.18 -8.84 10.40
C GLU A 94 2.46 -9.01 8.92
N ILE A 95 1.84 -8.18 8.09
CA ILE A 95 2.09 -8.23 6.65
C ILE A 95 3.54 -7.86 6.37
N LYS A 96 4.07 -6.84 7.05
CA LYS A 96 5.47 -6.45 6.91
C LYS A 96 6.39 -7.61 7.29
N GLY A 97 6.06 -8.31 8.37
CA GLY A 97 6.82 -9.48 8.78
C GLY A 97 6.81 -10.57 7.72
N SER A 98 5.66 -10.81 7.12
CA SER A 98 5.53 -11.81 6.04
C SER A 98 6.36 -11.41 4.83
N LEU A 99 6.36 -10.13 4.47
CA LEU A 99 7.15 -9.64 3.35
C LEU A 99 8.65 -9.81 3.62
N ARG A 100 9.08 -9.51 4.84
CA ARG A 100 10.50 -9.64 5.20
C ARG A 100 10.96 -11.10 5.14
N LEU A 101 10.08 -12.02 5.46
CA LEU A 101 10.42 -13.44 5.44
C LEU A 101 10.37 -14.05 4.04
N SER A 102 9.79 -13.35 3.10
CA SER A 102 9.70 -13.85 1.73
C SER A 102 11.06 -13.74 1.05
N SER A 103 11.64 -14.87 0.67
CA SER A 103 12.93 -14.87 -0.02
C SER A 103 12.86 -14.12 -1.33
N HIS A 104 11.70 -14.06 -1.93
CA HIS A 104 11.49 -13.33 -3.17
C HIS A 104 11.86 -11.85 -3.02
N TYR A 105 11.55 -11.27 -1.85
CA TYR A 105 11.81 -9.86 -1.61
C TYR A 105 13.12 -9.61 -0.89
N ASN A 106 13.63 -10.60 -0.19
CA ASN A 106 14.84 -10.44 0.61
C ASN A 106 16.11 -10.86 -0.09
N GLY A 107 16.02 -11.12 -1.38
CA GLY A 107 17.21 -11.48 -2.14
C GLY A 107 17.83 -12.78 -1.65
N GLY A 108 17.05 -13.68 -1.12
CA GLY A 108 17.50 -15.00 -0.72
C GLY A 108 18.21 -15.05 0.61
N ALA A 109 18.19 -14.09 1.28
CA ALA A 109 18.88 -14.04 2.54
C ALA A 109 18.89 -15.34 3.28
N GLU A 110 18.98 -15.41 2.71
CA GLU A 110 19.08 -16.29 3.03
C GLU A 110 19.10 -16.78 4.01
N ARG A 111 19.07 -16.57 3.78
CA ARG A 111 19.00 -17.14 4.42
C ARG A 111 19.09 -17.78 5.26
N CYS A 112 19.17 -17.79 5.14
CA CYS A 112 19.19 -18.53 5.81
C CYS A 112 19.42 -19.05 6.38
N GLU A 113 19.50 -19.01 6.21
CA GLU A 113 19.68 -19.66 6.71
C GLU A 113 19.97 -20.03 7.41
N CYS A 114 20.02 -19.86 7.30
CA CYS A 114 20.26 -20.43 7.78
C CYS A 114 20.43 -20.81 8.26
#